data_c84f03bed60167822ed61ab7ea93aed8
#
_entry.id   c84f03bed60167822ed61ab7ea93aed8
#
_cell.length_a   1.000
_cell.length_b   1.000
_cell.length_c   1.000
_cell.angle_alpha   90.00
_cell.angle_beta   90.00
_cell.angle_gamma   90.00
#
_symmetry.space_group_name_H-M   'P 1'
#
loop_
_entity.id
_entity.type
_entity.pdbx_description
1 polymer ?
#
loop_
_entity_poly.entity_id
_entity_poly.type
_entity_poly.pdbx_seq_one_letter_code
_entity_poly.pdbx_strand_id
1 'polypeptide(L)'
;MSESASIESRIDDAVMAYLRETYEAPAILTGWVVVAEFVDIDGTPDLAAFASTGMPYWKINGMIEAAPHEMEYAYEDEDEDL
;
A
#
# COMPACT_ATOMS: atom_id res chain seq x y z
N MET A 1 -8.45 -14.27 -18.61
CA MET A 1 -7.87 -13.66 -17.40
C MET A 1 -7.72 -12.17 -17.61
N SER A 2 -8.15 -11.38 -16.66
CA SER A 2 -8.13 -9.95 -16.82
C SER A 2 -6.79 -9.36 -16.43
N GLU A 3 -6.49 -8.16 -16.93
CA GLU A 3 -5.29 -7.45 -16.56
C GLU A 3 -5.29 -7.10 -15.08
N SER A 4 -6.47 -6.87 -14.51
CA SER A 4 -6.58 -6.55 -13.09
C SER A 4 -6.03 -7.67 -12.22
N ALA A 5 -6.36 -8.92 -12.57
CA ALA A 5 -5.86 -10.04 -11.80
C ALA A 5 -4.34 -10.15 -11.89
N SER A 6 -3.80 -9.86 -13.09
CA SER A 6 -2.36 -9.92 -13.28
C SER A 6 -1.65 -8.82 -12.49
N ILE A 7 -2.21 -7.63 -12.46
CA ILE A 7 -1.63 -6.52 -11.71
C ILE A 7 -1.67 -6.82 -10.22
N GLU A 8 -2.80 -7.33 -9.74
CA GLU A 8 -2.94 -7.67 -8.33
C GLU A 8 -1.93 -8.73 -7.92
N SER A 9 -1.72 -9.72 -8.77
CA SER A 9 -0.76 -10.76 -8.50
C SER A 9 0.66 -10.19 -8.36
N ARG A 10 0.99 -9.24 -9.20
CA ARG A 10 2.30 -8.59 -9.13
C ARG A 10 2.48 -7.81 -7.85
N ILE A 11 1.41 -7.15 -7.40
CA ILE A 11 1.47 -6.40 -6.15
C ILE A 11 1.63 -7.36 -4.99
N ASP A 12 0.90 -8.48 -5.00
CA ASP A 12 1.06 -9.51 -3.98
C ASP A 12 2.52 -9.94 -3.88
N ASP A 13 3.13 -10.24 -5.01
CA ASP A 13 4.50 -10.71 -5.02
C ASP A 13 5.47 -9.65 -4.51
N ALA A 14 5.26 -8.41 -4.91
CA ALA A 14 6.14 -7.32 -4.49
C ALA A 14 6.03 -7.08 -2.99
N VAL A 15 4.81 -7.09 -2.47
CA VAL A 15 4.60 -6.87 -1.05
C VAL A 15 5.20 -8.01 -0.23
N MET A 16 5.01 -9.25 -0.70
CA MET A 16 5.59 -10.39 -0.01
C MET A 16 7.12 -10.31 0.02
N ALA A 17 7.71 -9.89 -1.09
CA ALA A 17 9.15 -9.73 -1.15
C ALA A 17 9.63 -8.69 -0.14
N TYR A 18 8.91 -7.57 -0.06
CA TYR A 18 9.23 -6.53 0.90
C TYR A 18 9.16 -7.06 2.34
N LEU A 19 8.11 -7.81 2.64
CA LEU A 19 7.93 -8.34 3.99
C LEU A 19 9.05 -9.32 4.36
N ARG A 20 9.47 -10.14 3.42
CA ARG A 20 10.55 -11.09 3.68
C ARG A 20 11.86 -10.38 3.96
N GLU A 21 12.10 -9.27 3.27
CA GLU A 21 13.34 -8.52 3.46
C GLU A 21 13.31 -7.68 4.73
N THR A 22 12.13 -7.23 5.12
CA THR A 22 11.99 -6.32 6.24
C THR A 22 11.86 -7.03 7.58
N TYR A 23 11.17 -8.16 7.58
CA TYR A 23 10.88 -8.89 8.81
C TYR A 23 11.54 -10.25 8.78
N GLU A 24 12.14 -10.64 9.90
CA GLU A 24 12.83 -11.91 9.98
C GLU A 24 11.90 -13.09 10.16
N ALA A 25 10.79 -12.87 10.82
CA ALA A 25 9.84 -13.95 11.07
C ALA A 25 8.99 -14.19 9.82
N PRO A 26 8.54 -15.42 9.61
CA PRO A 26 7.63 -15.69 8.50
C PRO A 26 6.38 -14.83 8.62
N ALA A 27 5.91 -14.34 7.50
CA ALA A 27 4.73 -13.50 7.47
C ALA A 27 3.80 -13.99 6.37
N ILE A 28 2.51 -13.84 6.63
CA ILE A 28 1.47 -14.19 5.66
C ILE A 28 0.75 -12.92 5.29
N LEU A 29 0.77 -12.59 4.00
CA LEU A 29 0.08 -11.41 3.51
C LEU A 29 -1.41 -11.71 3.45
N THR A 30 -2.21 -10.92 4.16
CA THR A 30 -3.65 -11.10 4.19
C THR A 30 -4.42 -10.04 3.44
N GLY A 31 -3.75 -8.96 3.07
CA GLY A 31 -4.40 -7.90 2.30
C GLY A 31 -3.50 -6.69 2.19
N TRP A 32 -3.80 -5.86 1.20
CA TRP A 32 -3.03 -4.62 0.99
C TRP A 32 -3.94 -3.57 0.38
N VAL A 33 -3.56 -2.33 0.59
CA VAL A 33 -4.24 -1.17 0.01
C VAL A 33 -3.16 -0.31 -0.65
N VAL A 34 -3.44 0.15 -1.84
CA VAL A 34 -2.54 1.04 -2.57
C VAL A 34 -3.23 2.39 -2.72
N VAL A 35 -2.51 3.43 -2.38
CA VAL A 35 -2.97 4.81 -2.59
C VAL A 35 -1.87 5.51 -3.37
N ALA A 36 -2.24 6.12 -4.47
CA ALA A 36 -1.26 6.79 -5.32
C ALA A 36 -1.80 8.14 -5.77
N GLU A 37 -0.91 9.11 -5.80
CA GLU A 37 -1.24 10.41 -6.36
C GLU A 37 -0.71 10.45 -7.79
N PHE A 38 -1.49 11.03 -8.68
CA PHE A 38 -1.05 11.18 -10.06
C PHE A 38 -1.54 12.52 -10.57
N VAL A 39 -0.95 12.95 -11.67
CA VAL A 39 -1.33 14.21 -12.31
C VAL A 39 -1.94 13.85 -13.65
N ASP A 40 -3.14 14.36 -13.90
CA ASP A 40 -3.82 14.05 -15.15
C ASP A 40 -3.28 14.91 -16.29
N ILE A 41 -3.87 14.74 -17.46
CA ILE A 41 -3.39 15.41 -18.68
C ILE A 41 -3.44 16.93 -18.55
N ASP A 42 -4.32 17.45 -17.72
CA ASP A 42 -4.45 18.88 -17.50
C ASP A 42 -3.50 19.41 -16.44
N GLY A 43 -2.74 18.54 -15.80
CA GLY A 43 -1.85 18.94 -14.74
C GLY A 43 -2.52 19.02 -13.37
N THR A 44 -3.72 18.48 -13.25
CA THR A 44 -4.47 18.49 -12.00
C THR A 44 -4.13 17.26 -11.18
N PRO A 45 -3.74 17.43 -9.91
CA PRO A 45 -3.47 16.27 -9.05
C PRO A 45 -4.74 15.49 -8.75
N ASP A 46 -4.61 14.19 -8.68
CA ASP A 46 -5.73 13.32 -8.36
C ASP A 46 -5.21 12.11 -7.59
N LEU A 47 -6.12 11.35 -7.03
CA LEU A 47 -5.79 10.21 -6.20
C LEU A 47 -6.42 8.95 -6.75
N ALA A 48 -5.63 7.89 -6.79
CA ALA A 48 -6.14 6.57 -7.12
C ALA A 48 -5.94 5.67 -5.91
N ALA A 49 -6.93 4.85 -5.63
CA ALA A 49 -6.82 3.93 -4.50
C ALA A 49 -7.50 2.62 -4.87
N PHE A 50 -6.87 1.53 -4.47
CA PHE A 50 -7.45 0.21 -4.69
C PHE A 50 -6.85 -0.77 -3.69
N ALA A 51 -7.53 -1.90 -3.50
CA ALA A 51 -7.16 -2.88 -2.50
C ALA A 51 -7.22 -4.27 -3.08
N SER A 52 -6.57 -5.21 -2.39
CA SER A 52 -6.62 -6.60 -2.80
C SER A 52 -8.05 -7.13 -2.73
N THR A 53 -8.34 -8.10 -3.58
CA THR A 53 -9.66 -8.69 -3.68
C THR A 53 -10.08 -9.32 -2.34
N GLY A 54 -11.34 -9.12 -1.99
CA GLY A 54 -11.91 -9.78 -0.84
C GLY A 54 -11.78 -9.02 0.46
N MET A 55 -11.18 -7.84 0.45
CA MET A 55 -11.05 -7.07 1.69
C MET A 55 -12.35 -6.35 2.00
N PRO A 56 -12.88 -6.53 3.21
CA PRO A 56 -14.09 -5.81 3.60
C PRO A 56 -13.80 -4.33 3.82
N TYR A 57 -14.82 -3.54 3.64
CA TYR A 57 -14.72 -2.10 3.72
C TYR A 57 -14.15 -1.60 5.04
N TRP A 58 -14.61 -2.19 6.14
CA TRP A 58 -14.14 -1.77 7.46
C TRP A 58 -12.64 -2.04 7.65
N LYS A 59 -12.15 -3.09 7.02
CA LYS A 59 -10.74 -3.43 7.12
C LYS A 59 -9.90 -2.45 6.31
N ILE A 60 -10.38 -2.09 5.12
CA ILE A 60 -9.69 -1.12 4.30
C ILE A 60 -9.58 0.21 5.03
N ASN A 61 -10.68 0.67 5.61
CA ASN A 61 -10.67 1.92 6.36
C ASN A 61 -9.70 1.87 7.53
N GLY A 62 -9.68 0.76 8.25
CA GLY A 62 -8.77 0.61 9.37
C GLY A 62 -7.33 0.67 8.96
N MET A 63 -6.99 0.05 7.85
CA MET A 63 -5.63 0.07 7.34
C MET A 63 -5.22 1.47 6.91
N ILE A 64 -6.10 2.17 6.22
CA ILE A 64 -5.80 3.53 5.78
C ILE A 64 -5.58 4.44 6.98
N GLU A 65 -6.39 4.27 8.01
CA GLU A 65 -6.28 5.11 9.19
C GLU A 65 -5.00 4.82 9.97
N ALA A 66 -4.60 3.57 10.01
CA ALA A 66 -3.41 3.17 10.76
C ALA A 66 -2.11 3.45 10.03
N ALA A 67 -2.16 3.49 8.70
CA ALA A 67 -0.94 3.58 7.90
C ALA A 67 -0.06 4.78 8.24
N PRO A 68 -0.58 5.98 8.44
CA PRO A 68 0.29 7.12 8.75
C PRO A 68 1.12 6.92 10.01
N HIS A 69 0.58 6.20 10.98
CA HIS A 69 1.32 5.95 12.23
C HIS A 69 2.50 5.03 11.98
N GLU A 70 2.32 4.05 11.10
CA GLU A 70 3.42 3.15 10.76
C GLU A 70 4.47 3.86 9.94
N MET A 71 4.04 4.77 9.09
CA MET A 71 4.97 5.53 8.25
C MET A 71 5.81 6.49 9.05
N GLU A 72 5.33 6.95 10.19
CA GLU A 72 6.09 7.88 11.01
C GLU A 72 7.42 7.29 11.43
N TYR A 73 7.46 6.01 11.67
CA TYR A 73 8.71 5.36 12.02
C TYR A 73 9.70 5.39 10.87
N ALA A 74 9.21 5.23 9.66
CA ALA A 74 10.08 5.18 8.49
C ALA A 74 10.66 6.54 8.16
N TYR A 75 9.94 7.61 8.46
CA TYR A 75 10.33 8.96 8.06
C TYR A 75 10.67 9.87 9.23
N GLU A 76 10.96 9.29 10.36
CA GLU A 76 11.25 10.04 11.56
C GLU A 76 12.44 10.97 11.38
N ASP A 77 13.49 10.49 10.74
CA ASP A 77 14.68 11.29 10.51
C ASP A 77 14.40 12.48 9.60
N GLU A 78 13.53 12.29 8.63
CA GLU A 78 13.19 13.36 7.72
C GLU A 78 12.44 14.49 8.42
N ASP A 79 11.61 14.13 9.37
CA ASP A 79 10.86 15.12 10.13
C ASP A 79 11.79 16.00 10.95
N GLU A 80 12.87 15.46 11.39
CA GLU A 80 13.83 16.23 12.20
C GLU A 80 14.50 17.33 11.40
N ASP A 81 14.57 17.16 10.12
CA ASP A 81 15.22 18.13 9.25
C ASP A 81 14.36 19.38 9.04
N LEU A 82 13.12 19.30 9.39
CA LEU A 82 12.24 20.43 9.23
C LEU A 82 12.34 21.36 10.42
#